data_22fce7915e7515a856c8b812b473c865
#
_entry.id   22fce7915e7515a856c8b812b473c865
#
_cell.length_a   1.000
_cell.length_b   1.000
_cell.length_c   1.000
_cell.angle_alpha   90.00
_cell.angle_beta   90.00
_cell.angle_gamma   90.00
#
_symmetry.space_group_name_H-M   'P 1'
#
loop_
_entity.id
_entity.type
_entity.pdbx_description
1 polymer ?
#
loop_
_entity_poly.entity_id
_entity_poly.type
_entity_poly.pdbx_seq_one_letter_code
_entity_poly.pdbx_strand_id
1 'polypeptide(L)'
;MCRAGGLPLSWVGSQRESFRQYLMQNETVSFRFNGNPFQLRIVSCKVYPQGYAAIVQQLADFDGEHLLADIGNGTMNLLYLTDSQPQENRCWTEKIGVNQCMIRAKEAVLRRFGSKISDSTVEQVLRTGTAKIDVDYLACIREVAASYAAELFAALRSYEYDPATTHLTIVGGGGQLIKHFGSYDPEQVTIVDDICAAAKGYEYMAYRQMLRG
;
A
#
# COMPACT_ATOMS: atom_id res chain seq x y z
N MET A 1 -18.47 14.14 -13.16
CA MET A 1 -17.22 13.45 -12.78
C MET A 1 -17.55 12.08 -12.18
N CYS A 2 -16.84 11.04 -12.55
CA CYS A 2 -16.90 9.75 -11.87
C CYS A 2 -15.87 9.75 -10.72
N ARG A 3 -16.25 9.27 -9.52
CA ARG A 3 -15.30 8.96 -8.44
C ARG A 3 -14.90 7.50 -8.52
N ALA A 4 -13.66 7.23 -8.18
CA ALA A 4 -13.17 5.88 -7.93
C ALA A 4 -12.43 5.86 -6.59
N GLY A 5 -12.60 4.79 -5.83
CA GLY A 5 -11.96 4.61 -4.54
C GLY A 5 -11.79 3.13 -4.22
N GLY A 6 -11.04 2.82 -3.17
CA GLY A 6 -10.74 1.45 -2.76
C GLY A 6 -11.12 1.15 -1.33
N LEU A 7 -11.50 -0.10 -1.10
CA LEU A 7 -11.65 -0.72 0.21
C LEU A 7 -10.68 -1.90 0.33
N PRO A 8 -10.23 -2.24 1.54
CA PRO A 8 -9.56 -3.50 1.80
C PRO A 8 -10.38 -4.64 1.19
N LEU A 9 -9.72 -5.63 0.59
CA LEU A 9 -10.40 -6.68 -0.17
C LEU A 9 -11.43 -7.43 0.69
N SER A 10 -11.08 -7.73 1.94
CA SER A 10 -11.97 -8.38 2.92
C SER A 10 -13.23 -7.56 3.25
N TRP A 11 -13.25 -6.25 2.97
CA TRP A 11 -14.40 -5.36 3.26
C TRP A 11 -15.24 -5.07 2.02
N VAL A 12 -14.71 -5.32 0.82
CA VAL A 12 -15.40 -5.00 -0.44
C VAL A 12 -16.79 -5.68 -0.51
N GLY A 13 -16.89 -6.96 -0.11
CA GLY A 13 -18.14 -7.70 -0.15
C GLY A 13 -19.22 -7.09 0.74
N SER A 14 -18.88 -6.67 1.97
CA SER A 14 -19.84 -6.21 2.98
C SER A 14 -20.03 -4.69 3.02
N GLN A 15 -19.05 -3.89 2.61
CA GLN A 15 -19.05 -2.44 2.82
C GLN A 15 -19.03 -1.62 1.51
N ARG A 16 -18.97 -2.25 0.35
CA ARG A 16 -18.90 -1.56 -0.96
C ARG A 16 -20.03 -0.53 -1.11
N GLU A 17 -21.27 -0.92 -0.83
CA GLU A 17 -22.42 -0.06 -1.07
C GLU A 17 -22.48 1.09 -0.07
N SER A 18 -22.27 0.86 1.23
CA SER A 18 -22.23 1.92 2.23
C SER A 18 -21.10 2.94 1.97
N PHE A 19 -19.93 2.45 1.55
CA PHE A 19 -18.82 3.32 1.18
C PHE A 19 -19.10 4.10 -0.11
N ARG A 20 -19.74 3.49 -1.10
CA ARG A 20 -20.22 4.18 -2.30
C ARG A 20 -21.19 5.30 -1.95
N GLN A 21 -22.17 5.04 -1.10
CA GLN A 21 -23.15 6.04 -0.63
C GLN A 21 -22.45 7.17 0.12
N TYR A 22 -21.50 6.87 1.00
CA TYR A 22 -20.69 7.88 1.68
C TYR A 22 -19.95 8.79 0.68
N LEU A 23 -19.33 8.21 -0.35
CA LEU A 23 -18.62 8.98 -1.38
C LEU A 23 -19.56 9.79 -2.29
N MET A 24 -20.81 9.41 -2.39
CA MET A 24 -21.84 10.06 -3.21
C MET A 24 -22.72 11.07 -2.43
N GLN A 25 -22.56 11.19 -1.11
CA GLN A 25 -23.44 12.02 -0.25
C GLN A 25 -23.52 13.50 -0.68
N ASN A 26 -22.50 14.02 -1.36
CA ASN A 26 -22.47 15.35 -1.93
C ASN A 26 -22.40 15.26 -3.46
N GLU A 27 -23.53 15.45 -4.15
CA GLU A 27 -23.57 15.43 -5.61
C GLU A 27 -22.73 16.55 -6.24
N THR A 28 -22.65 17.70 -5.56
CA THR A 28 -21.90 18.87 -6.03
C THR A 28 -20.85 19.25 -5.00
N VAL A 29 -19.61 19.39 -5.48
CA VAL A 29 -18.48 19.83 -4.66
C VAL A 29 -17.91 21.10 -5.24
N SER A 30 -17.88 22.17 -4.43
CA SER A 30 -17.27 23.45 -4.78
C SER A 30 -15.98 23.62 -4.00
N PHE A 31 -14.91 24.02 -4.69
CA PHE A 31 -13.58 24.23 -4.08
C PHE A 31 -12.79 25.27 -4.86
N ARG A 32 -11.68 25.72 -4.29
CA ARG A 32 -10.71 26.58 -4.99
C ARG A 32 -9.40 25.82 -5.19
N PHE A 33 -8.83 25.92 -6.38
CA PHE A 33 -7.52 25.40 -6.69
C PHE A 33 -6.68 26.51 -7.34
N ASN A 34 -5.53 26.82 -6.77
CA ASN A 34 -4.69 27.95 -7.18
C ASN A 34 -5.46 29.28 -7.28
N GLY A 35 -6.35 29.53 -6.32
CA GLY A 35 -7.17 30.74 -6.28
C GLY A 35 -8.42 30.71 -7.19
N ASN A 36 -8.50 29.84 -8.17
CA ASN A 36 -9.63 29.72 -9.09
C ASN A 36 -10.75 28.86 -8.49
N PRO A 37 -12.03 29.28 -8.60
CA PRO A 37 -13.16 28.49 -8.14
C PRO A 37 -13.48 27.35 -9.12
N PHE A 38 -13.78 26.19 -8.58
CA PHE A 38 -14.26 25.03 -9.33
C PHE A 38 -15.52 24.49 -8.72
N GLN A 39 -16.41 23.99 -9.58
CA GLN A 39 -17.60 23.25 -9.18
C GLN A 39 -17.64 21.95 -9.97
N LEU A 40 -17.70 20.83 -9.25
CA LEU A 40 -17.76 19.49 -9.84
C LEU A 40 -19.08 18.83 -9.46
N ARG A 41 -19.76 18.23 -10.44
CA ARG A 41 -20.89 17.35 -10.21
C ARG A 41 -20.42 15.89 -10.25
N ILE A 42 -20.67 15.16 -9.16
CA ILE A 42 -20.34 13.73 -9.04
C ILE A 42 -21.55 12.95 -9.58
N VAL A 43 -21.37 12.27 -10.71
CA VAL A 43 -22.46 11.55 -11.39
C VAL A 43 -22.44 10.05 -11.11
N SER A 44 -21.30 9.52 -10.67
CA SER A 44 -21.15 8.10 -10.32
C SER A 44 -19.96 7.88 -9.39
N CYS A 45 -19.99 6.77 -8.66
CA CYS A 45 -18.88 6.31 -7.85
C CYS A 45 -18.64 4.81 -8.06
N LYS A 46 -17.39 4.41 -8.21
CA LYS A 46 -16.97 3.02 -8.31
C LYS A 46 -16.06 2.70 -7.13
N VAL A 47 -16.26 1.54 -6.53
CA VAL A 47 -15.44 1.05 -5.41
C VAL A 47 -14.76 -0.25 -5.84
N TYR A 48 -13.45 -0.27 -5.71
CA TYR A 48 -12.57 -1.36 -6.10
C TYR A 48 -11.80 -1.91 -4.90
N PRO A 49 -11.24 -3.12 -4.97
CA PRO A 49 -10.30 -3.61 -3.98
C PRO A 49 -9.02 -2.75 -3.94
N GLN A 50 -8.54 -2.42 -2.74
CA GLN A 50 -7.23 -1.81 -2.55
C GLN A 50 -6.11 -2.76 -2.99
N GLY A 51 -4.96 -2.20 -3.37
CA GLY A 51 -3.82 -2.97 -3.86
C GLY A 51 -4.01 -3.46 -5.29
N TYR A 52 -5.12 -4.17 -5.57
CA TYR A 52 -5.42 -4.70 -6.92
C TYR A 52 -5.38 -3.63 -8.01
N ALA A 53 -5.90 -2.42 -7.70
CA ALA A 53 -5.85 -1.31 -8.64
C ALA A 53 -4.41 -0.94 -9.07
N ALA A 54 -3.44 -1.06 -8.16
CA ALA A 54 -2.06 -0.69 -8.45
C ALA A 54 -1.39 -1.59 -9.50
N ILE A 55 -1.89 -2.81 -9.71
CA ILE A 55 -1.33 -3.80 -10.63
C ILE A 55 -2.20 -4.08 -11.85
N VAL A 56 -3.40 -3.48 -11.94
CA VAL A 56 -4.41 -3.84 -12.95
C VAL A 56 -3.93 -3.68 -14.40
N GLN A 57 -3.01 -2.77 -14.66
CA GLN A 57 -2.44 -2.56 -15.99
C GLN A 57 -1.38 -3.60 -16.37
N GLN A 58 -0.81 -4.27 -15.37
CA GLN A 58 0.26 -5.27 -15.50
C GLN A 58 -0.25 -6.70 -15.31
N LEU A 59 -1.56 -6.89 -15.11
CA LEU A 59 -2.14 -8.22 -14.82
C LEU A 59 -1.82 -9.27 -15.89
N ALA A 60 -1.67 -8.86 -17.16
CA ALA A 60 -1.32 -9.79 -18.22
C ALA A 60 0.06 -10.45 -18.05
N ASP A 61 0.93 -9.86 -17.21
CA ASP A 61 2.28 -10.36 -16.94
C ASP A 61 2.31 -11.31 -15.73
N PHE A 62 1.15 -11.55 -15.08
CA PHE A 62 1.01 -12.40 -13.91
C PHE A 62 0.68 -13.85 -14.32
N ASP A 63 1.72 -14.62 -14.63
CA ASP A 63 1.62 -16.04 -14.95
C ASP A 63 1.93 -16.88 -13.69
N GLY A 64 1.17 -17.94 -13.45
CA GLY A 64 1.30 -18.78 -12.26
C GLY A 64 0.76 -18.16 -10.98
N GLU A 65 1.41 -18.44 -9.84
CA GLU A 65 0.95 -18.00 -8.53
C GLU A 65 1.66 -16.72 -8.07
N HIS A 66 0.89 -15.70 -7.75
CA HIS A 66 1.36 -14.41 -7.27
C HIS A 66 0.69 -14.05 -5.95
N LEU A 67 1.46 -13.45 -5.03
CA LEU A 67 0.94 -12.79 -3.84
C LEU A 67 1.11 -11.27 -4.00
N LEU A 68 0.00 -10.55 -4.03
CA LEU A 68 -0.03 -9.10 -3.93
C LEU A 68 -0.07 -8.69 -2.46
N ALA A 69 0.89 -7.89 -2.02
CA ALA A 69 0.94 -7.29 -0.69
C ALA A 69 0.85 -5.76 -0.79
N ASP A 70 -0.30 -5.18 -0.43
CA ASP A 70 -0.47 -3.73 -0.29
C ASP A 70 -0.14 -3.32 1.14
N ILE A 71 1.08 -2.84 1.34
CA ILE A 71 1.59 -2.42 2.65
C ILE A 71 1.39 -0.92 2.80
N GLY A 72 0.29 -0.55 3.45
CA GLY A 72 -0.07 0.83 3.74
C GLY A 72 0.57 1.38 5.02
N ASN A 73 0.04 2.52 5.47
CA ASN A 73 0.49 3.13 6.72
C ASN A 73 0.09 2.31 7.97
N GLY A 74 -1.13 1.78 8.02
CA GLY A 74 -1.67 1.06 9.17
C GLY A 74 -1.94 -0.41 8.96
N THR A 75 -2.05 -0.87 7.71
CA THR A 75 -2.47 -2.23 7.35
C THR A 75 -1.61 -2.79 6.23
N MET A 76 -1.52 -4.11 6.20
CA MET A 76 -1.08 -4.92 5.07
C MET A 76 -2.28 -5.71 4.54
N ASN A 77 -2.63 -5.50 3.27
CA ASN A 77 -3.66 -6.26 2.59
C ASN A 77 -3.01 -7.27 1.64
N LEU A 78 -3.43 -8.51 1.72
CA LEU A 78 -2.88 -9.63 0.97
C LEU A 78 -3.94 -10.18 0.02
N LEU A 79 -3.55 -10.48 -1.21
CA LEU A 79 -4.39 -11.10 -2.22
C LEU A 79 -3.57 -12.05 -3.07
N TYR A 80 -3.98 -13.31 -3.12
CA TYR A 80 -3.44 -14.26 -4.10
C TYR A 80 -4.09 -14.09 -5.46
N LEU A 81 -3.26 -14.24 -6.50
CA LEU A 81 -3.70 -14.32 -7.89
C LEU A 81 -3.11 -15.60 -8.49
N THR A 82 -3.90 -16.30 -9.28
CA THR A 82 -3.44 -17.43 -10.09
C THR A 82 -3.77 -17.13 -11.54
N ASP A 83 -2.78 -17.13 -12.41
CA ASP A 83 -2.92 -16.79 -13.84
C ASP A 83 -3.73 -15.49 -14.04
N SER A 84 -3.30 -14.42 -13.39
CA SER A 84 -3.94 -13.09 -13.42
C SER A 84 -5.32 -13.00 -12.75
N GLN A 85 -5.86 -14.10 -12.22
CA GLN A 85 -7.20 -14.12 -11.60
C GLN A 85 -7.11 -14.02 -10.08
N PRO A 86 -7.75 -13.01 -9.46
CA PRO A 86 -7.77 -12.88 -8.00
C PRO A 86 -8.54 -14.01 -7.34
N GLN A 87 -7.96 -14.55 -6.26
CA GLN A 87 -8.55 -15.61 -5.44
C GLN A 87 -9.28 -14.98 -4.25
N GLU A 88 -10.60 -14.81 -4.35
CA GLU A 88 -11.42 -14.12 -3.32
C GLU A 88 -11.38 -14.79 -1.95
N ASN A 89 -11.17 -16.10 -1.90
CA ASN A 89 -11.04 -16.88 -0.67
C ASN A 89 -9.61 -16.87 -0.07
N ARG A 90 -8.62 -16.31 -0.77
CA ARG A 90 -7.22 -16.17 -0.34
C ARG A 90 -6.84 -14.69 -0.26
N CYS A 91 -7.55 -13.98 0.62
CA CYS A 91 -7.30 -12.57 0.88
C CYS A 91 -7.41 -12.26 2.38
N TRP A 92 -6.49 -11.43 2.88
CA TRP A 92 -6.40 -11.08 4.30
C TRP A 92 -6.07 -9.62 4.48
N THR A 93 -6.38 -9.10 5.65
CA THR A 93 -6.00 -7.76 6.10
C THR A 93 -5.41 -7.86 7.50
N GLU A 94 -4.13 -7.48 7.62
CA GLU A 94 -3.42 -7.43 8.89
C GLU A 94 -3.22 -5.98 9.35
N LYS A 95 -3.24 -5.76 10.66
CA LYS A 95 -3.01 -4.45 11.27
C LYS A 95 -1.50 -4.18 11.46
N ILE A 96 -0.72 -4.45 10.44
CA ILE A 96 0.72 -4.18 10.37
C ILE A 96 1.01 -3.31 9.15
N GLY A 97 1.67 -2.18 9.37
CA GLY A 97 2.00 -1.22 8.31
C GLY A 97 3.17 -0.34 8.72
N VAL A 98 3.52 0.65 7.91
CA VAL A 98 4.72 1.48 8.11
C VAL A 98 4.69 2.26 9.43
N ASN A 99 3.50 2.66 9.90
CA ASN A 99 3.36 3.44 11.14
C ASN A 99 3.85 2.69 12.38
N GLN A 100 3.65 1.37 12.46
CA GLN A 100 4.16 0.56 13.56
C GLN A 100 5.68 0.54 13.60
N CYS A 101 6.34 0.47 12.43
CA CYS A 101 7.79 0.60 12.33
C CYS A 101 8.26 1.99 12.80
N MET A 102 7.58 3.05 12.37
CA MET A 102 7.90 4.42 12.77
C MET A 102 7.80 4.61 14.30
N ILE A 103 6.75 4.10 14.94
CA ILE A 103 6.57 4.16 16.39
C ILE A 103 7.72 3.43 17.09
N ARG A 104 8.03 2.20 16.68
CA ARG A 104 9.12 1.40 17.27
C ARG A 104 10.49 2.08 17.10
N ALA A 105 10.76 2.69 15.96
CA ALA A 105 12.01 3.41 15.71
C ALA A 105 12.15 4.63 16.65
N LYS A 106 11.09 5.42 16.82
CA LYS A 106 11.06 6.55 17.75
C LYS A 106 11.29 6.12 19.21
N GLU A 107 10.64 5.03 19.64
CA GLU A 107 10.82 4.45 20.97
C GLU A 107 12.23 3.91 21.18
N ALA A 108 12.83 3.30 20.17
CA ALA A 108 14.21 2.80 20.24
C ALA A 108 15.22 3.94 20.40
N VAL A 109 15.07 5.03 19.65
CA VAL A 109 15.88 6.23 19.77
C VAL A 109 15.71 6.86 21.18
N LEU A 110 14.46 6.99 21.63
CA LEU A 110 14.21 7.55 22.96
C LEU A 110 14.84 6.71 24.08
N ARG A 111 14.73 5.38 24.01
CA ARG A 111 15.33 4.47 25.00
C ARG A 111 16.85 4.50 24.98
N ARG A 112 17.47 4.55 23.79
CA ARG A 112 18.92 4.43 23.64
C ARG A 112 19.66 5.74 23.92
N PHE A 113 19.05 6.88 23.56
CA PHE A 113 19.71 8.20 23.61
C PHE A 113 19.02 9.21 24.52
N GLY A 114 17.87 8.88 25.12
CA GLY A 114 17.11 9.78 25.99
C GLY A 114 16.47 10.98 25.27
N SER A 115 16.47 10.98 23.94
CA SER A 115 16.02 12.11 23.11
C SER A 115 14.89 11.71 22.17
N LYS A 116 13.97 12.64 21.92
CA LYS A 116 12.89 12.46 20.95
C LYS A 116 13.40 12.80 19.56
N ILE A 117 12.93 12.04 18.55
CA ILE A 117 13.17 12.30 17.13
C ILE A 117 11.85 12.63 16.43
N SER A 118 11.88 13.50 15.41
CA SER A 118 10.69 13.91 14.67
C SER A 118 10.16 12.78 13.76
N ASP A 119 8.85 12.76 13.55
CA ASP A 119 8.19 11.82 12.62
C ASP A 119 8.75 11.94 11.21
N SER A 120 8.94 13.19 10.72
CA SER A 120 9.46 13.47 9.39
C SER A 120 10.88 12.92 9.16
N THR A 121 11.73 12.93 10.21
CA THR A 121 13.09 12.36 10.11
C THR A 121 13.05 10.85 10.01
N VAL A 122 12.24 10.19 10.85
CA VAL A 122 12.10 8.72 10.80
C VAL A 122 11.45 8.30 9.48
N GLU A 123 10.39 9.00 9.04
CA GLU A 123 9.75 8.75 7.74
C GLU A 123 10.74 8.87 6.58
N GLN A 124 11.60 9.89 6.60
CA GLN A 124 12.65 10.03 5.60
C GLN A 124 13.57 8.81 5.58
N VAL A 125 14.05 8.33 6.74
CA VAL A 125 14.91 7.14 6.81
C VAL A 125 14.19 5.91 6.27
N LEU A 126 12.94 5.67 6.68
CA LEU A 126 12.17 4.51 6.23
C LEU A 126 11.93 4.52 4.71
N ARG A 127 11.76 5.71 4.12
CA ARG A 127 11.49 5.88 2.68
C ARG A 127 12.73 5.87 1.80
N THR A 128 13.88 6.37 2.29
CA THR A 128 15.07 6.59 1.46
C THR A 128 16.30 5.82 1.94
N GLY A 129 16.18 5.07 3.05
CA GLY A 129 17.28 4.38 3.68
C GLY A 129 18.23 5.28 4.45
N THR A 130 18.07 6.62 4.42
CA THR A 130 18.99 7.56 5.03
C THR A 130 18.32 8.89 5.42
N ALA A 131 18.99 9.66 6.30
CA ALA A 131 18.66 11.05 6.60
C ALA A 131 19.93 11.78 7.07
N LYS A 132 19.91 13.12 7.02
CA LYS A 132 21.01 13.94 7.54
C LYS A 132 20.88 14.12 9.06
N ILE A 133 21.27 13.08 9.80
CA ILE A 133 21.21 13.03 11.26
C ILE A 133 22.50 12.40 11.82
N ASP A 134 22.64 12.39 13.14
CA ASP A 134 23.72 11.68 13.82
C ASP A 134 23.79 10.20 13.40
N VAL A 135 25.02 9.67 13.26
CA VAL A 135 25.27 8.32 12.72
C VAL A 135 24.72 7.21 13.62
N ASP A 136 24.74 7.41 14.94
CA ASP A 136 24.24 6.41 15.89
C ASP A 136 22.70 6.37 15.89
N TYR A 137 22.05 7.55 15.74
CA TYR A 137 20.60 7.64 15.55
C TYR A 137 20.17 6.94 14.25
N LEU A 138 20.88 7.22 13.16
CA LEU A 138 20.60 6.57 11.87
C LEU A 138 20.75 5.06 11.97
N ALA A 139 21.83 4.57 12.59
CA ALA A 139 22.07 3.15 12.80
C ALA A 139 20.95 2.49 13.61
N CYS A 140 20.51 3.13 14.72
CA CYS A 140 19.42 2.65 15.55
C CYS A 140 18.10 2.51 14.76
N ILE A 141 17.74 3.51 13.95
CA ILE A 141 16.52 3.47 13.14
C ILE A 141 16.60 2.37 12.07
N ARG A 142 17.75 2.22 11.41
CA ARG A 142 17.98 1.19 10.39
C ARG A 142 17.90 -0.23 10.97
N GLU A 143 18.42 -0.44 12.17
CA GLU A 143 18.33 -1.72 12.89
C GLU A 143 16.85 -2.10 13.15
N VAL A 144 16.06 -1.16 13.64
CA VAL A 144 14.61 -1.36 13.86
C VAL A 144 13.89 -1.63 12.54
N ALA A 145 14.19 -0.87 11.50
CA ALA A 145 13.56 -1.02 10.19
C ALA A 145 13.87 -2.38 9.56
N ALA A 146 15.12 -2.86 9.66
CA ALA A 146 15.50 -4.19 9.17
C ALA A 146 14.81 -5.32 9.94
N SER A 147 14.75 -5.21 11.28
CA SER A 147 14.00 -6.17 12.12
C SER A 147 12.51 -6.19 11.74
N TYR A 148 11.92 -5.01 11.54
CA TYR A 148 10.51 -4.90 11.15
C TYR A 148 10.24 -5.45 9.74
N ALA A 149 11.13 -5.24 8.79
CA ALA A 149 11.04 -5.84 7.46
C ALA A 149 11.07 -7.37 7.52
N ALA A 150 11.92 -7.94 8.38
CA ALA A 150 11.96 -9.39 8.61
C ALA A 150 10.64 -9.90 9.24
N GLU A 151 10.02 -9.14 10.15
CA GLU A 151 8.71 -9.48 10.71
C GLU A 151 7.60 -9.45 9.64
N LEU A 152 7.62 -8.49 8.70
CA LEU A 152 6.69 -8.45 7.57
C LEU A 152 6.82 -9.71 6.71
N PHE A 153 8.04 -10.13 6.38
CA PHE A 153 8.25 -11.39 5.64
C PHE A 153 7.83 -12.63 6.46
N ALA A 154 8.01 -12.63 7.78
CA ALA A 154 7.51 -13.70 8.64
C ALA A 154 5.97 -13.75 8.62
N ALA A 155 5.30 -12.59 8.65
CA ALA A 155 3.86 -12.51 8.50
C ALA A 155 3.38 -13.02 7.13
N LEU A 156 4.07 -12.65 6.02
CA LEU A 156 3.74 -13.18 4.69
C LEU A 156 3.80 -14.71 4.66
N ARG A 157 4.84 -15.32 5.26
CA ARG A 157 4.97 -16.78 5.35
C ARG A 157 3.83 -17.44 6.15
N SER A 158 3.26 -16.77 7.14
CA SER A 158 2.09 -17.30 7.87
C SER A 158 0.82 -17.33 7.00
N TYR A 159 0.82 -16.64 5.87
CA TYR A 159 -0.21 -16.64 4.83
C TYR A 159 0.21 -17.43 3.58
N GLU A 160 0.98 -18.50 3.78
CA GLU A 160 1.38 -19.47 2.74
C GLU A 160 2.37 -18.91 1.69
N TYR A 161 2.98 -17.73 1.92
CA TYR A 161 3.99 -17.23 1.01
C TYR A 161 5.26 -18.08 1.06
N ASP A 162 5.57 -18.73 -0.08
CA ASP A 162 6.81 -19.44 -0.32
C ASP A 162 7.49 -18.84 -1.56
N PRO A 163 8.67 -18.22 -1.43
CA PRO A 163 9.39 -17.63 -2.57
C PRO A 163 9.82 -18.64 -3.63
N ALA A 164 9.80 -19.94 -3.33
CA ALA A 164 10.11 -20.97 -4.32
C ALA A 164 8.96 -21.23 -5.32
N THR A 165 7.73 -20.86 -4.97
CA THR A 165 6.53 -21.17 -5.76
C THR A 165 5.66 -19.96 -6.06
N THR A 166 5.85 -18.85 -5.35
CA THR A 166 4.97 -17.67 -5.40
C THR A 166 5.78 -16.41 -5.64
N HIS A 167 5.49 -15.68 -6.71
CA HIS A 167 6.05 -14.36 -6.93
C HIS A 167 5.35 -13.32 -6.05
N LEU A 168 6.12 -12.50 -5.33
CA LEU A 168 5.58 -11.45 -4.44
C LEU A 168 5.60 -10.08 -5.15
N THR A 169 4.44 -9.44 -5.24
CA THR A 169 4.34 -8.06 -5.70
C THR A 169 3.94 -7.16 -4.55
N ILE A 170 4.82 -6.20 -4.20
CA ILE A 170 4.59 -5.25 -3.11
C ILE A 170 4.19 -3.90 -3.68
N VAL A 171 3.09 -3.36 -3.17
CA VAL A 171 2.60 -2.02 -3.49
C VAL A 171 2.41 -1.20 -2.20
N GLY A 172 2.21 0.11 -2.34
CA GLY A 172 2.02 1.01 -1.20
C GLY A 172 3.32 1.50 -0.58
N GLY A 173 3.19 2.33 0.47
CA GLY A 173 4.33 3.00 1.12
C GLY A 173 5.34 2.04 1.77
N GLY A 174 4.88 0.85 2.19
CA GLY A 174 5.74 -0.20 2.75
C GLY A 174 6.72 -0.80 1.75
N GLY A 175 6.48 -0.65 0.44
CA GLY A 175 7.43 -1.07 -0.60
C GLY A 175 8.80 -0.42 -0.43
N GLN A 176 8.84 0.88 -0.08
CA GLN A 176 10.11 1.59 0.15
C GLN A 176 10.86 1.05 1.39
N LEU A 177 10.13 0.73 2.46
CA LEU A 177 10.72 0.11 3.64
C LEU A 177 11.35 -1.25 3.30
N ILE A 178 10.64 -2.10 2.57
CA ILE A 178 11.16 -3.40 2.12
C ILE A 178 12.36 -3.22 1.19
N LYS A 179 12.31 -2.27 0.26
CA LYS A 179 13.39 -1.99 -0.69
C LYS A 179 14.71 -1.64 0.00
N HIS A 180 14.65 -0.86 1.09
CA HIS A 180 15.85 -0.40 1.80
C HIS A 180 16.32 -1.32 2.93
N PHE A 181 15.41 -2.08 3.53
CA PHE A 181 15.68 -2.82 4.76
C PHE A 181 15.30 -4.32 4.70
N GLY A 182 14.58 -4.76 3.67
CA GLY A 182 14.21 -6.15 3.48
C GLY A 182 15.37 -6.98 2.93
N SER A 183 15.38 -8.26 3.29
CA SER A 183 16.22 -9.27 2.67
C SER A 183 15.36 -10.19 1.81
N TYR A 184 15.48 -10.09 0.50
CA TYR A 184 14.66 -10.84 -0.48
C TYR A 184 15.45 -11.08 -1.77
N ASP A 185 14.96 -12.02 -2.57
CA ASP A 185 15.45 -12.24 -3.92
C ASP A 185 14.74 -11.29 -4.90
N PRO A 186 15.46 -10.39 -5.60
CA PRO A 186 14.86 -9.48 -6.57
C PRO A 186 14.18 -10.18 -7.77
N GLU A 187 14.53 -11.43 -8.06
CA GLU A 187 13.89 -12.22 -9.11
C GLU A 187 12.50 -12.73 -8.67
N GLN A 188 12.26 -12.84 -7.34
CA GLN A 188 11.02 -13.33 -6.77
C GLN A 188 10.13 -12.22 -6.18
N VAL A 189 10.64 -10.99 -6.11
CA VAL A 189 9.91 -9.88 -5.49
C VAL A 189 9.92 -8.65 -6.39
N THR A 190 8.74 -8.21 -6.80
CA THR A 190 8.55 -6.94 -7.51
C THR A 190 8.05 -5.87 -6.55
N ILE A 191 8.71 -4.72 -6.49
CA ILE A 191 8.26 -3.56 -5.72
C ILE A 191 7.79 -2.47 -6.68
N VAL A 192 6.53 -2.07 -6.57
CA VAL A 192 5.95 -0.99 -7.38
C VAL A 192 6.30 0.35 -6.72
N ASP A 193 7.27 1.05 -7.32
CA ASP A 193 7.79 2.33 -6.79
C ASP A 193 6.84 3.52 -7.00
N ASP A 194 5.84 3.39 -7.88
CA ASP A 194 4.91 4.47 -8.18
C ASP A 194 3.86 4.64 -7.07
N ILE A 195 4.01 5.68 -6.27
CA ILE A 195 3.06 6.04 -5.19
C ILE A 195 1.64 6.34 -5.72
N CYS A 196 1.50 6.65 -7.00
CA CYS A 196 0.23 6.91 -7.67
C CYS A 196 -0.35 5.67 -8.37
N ALA A 197 0.30 4.51 -8.30
CA ALA A 197 -0.11 3.30 -9.02
C ALA A 197 -1.58 2.95 -8.79
N ALA A 198 -2.05 2.97 -7.53
CA ALA A 198 -3.45 2.70 -7.20
C ALA A 198 -4.42 3.72 -7.82
N ALA A 199 -4.07 5.02 -7.79
CA ALA A 199 -4.91 6.07 -8.38
C ALA A 199 -5.01 5.92 -9.92
N LYS A 200 -3.88 5.65 -10.58
CA LYS A 200 -3.83 5.35 -12.03
C LYS A 200 -4.64 4.10 -12.38
N GLY A 201 -4.57 3.08 -11.55
CA GLY A 201 -5.35 1.86 -11.72
C GLY A 201 -6.85 2.09 -11.57
N TYR A 202 -7.29 2.89 -10.60
CA TYR A 202 -8.70 3.26 -10.46
C TYR A 202 -9.20 4.04 -11.68
N GLU A 203 -8.41 4.99 -12.20
CA GLU A 203 -8.72 5.71 -13.42
C GLU A 203 -8.86 4.77 -14.60
N TYR A 204 -7.89 3.88 -14.80
CA TYR A 204 -7.89 2.89 -15.86
C TYR A 204 -9.13 1.98 -15.81
N MET A 205 -9.46 1.42 -14.64
CA MET A 205 -10.64 0.56 -14.48
C MET A 205 -11.94 1.32 -14.73
N ALA A 206 -12.06 2.55 -14.23
CA ALA A 206 -13.23 3.38 -14.46
C ALA A 206 -13.40 3.71 -15.95
N TYR A 207 -12.31 4.08 -16.63
CA TYR A 207 -12.31 4.37 -18.08
C TYR A 207 -12.70 3.15 -18.91
N ARG A 208 -12.12 1.97 -18.62
CA ARG A 208 -12.46 0.71 -19.32
C ARG A 208 -13.94 0.34 -19.20
N GLN A 209 -14.55 0.60 -18.04
CA GLN A 209 -15.99 0.37 -17.85
C GLN A 209 -16.85 1.37 -18.65
N MET A 210 -16.43 2.64 -18.75
CA MET A 210 -17.16 3.64 -19.55
C MET A 210 -17.15 3.33 -21.05
N LEU A 211 -16.12 2.63 -21.55
CA LEU A 211 -16.04 2.22 -22.95
C LEU A 211 -16.87 0.95 -23.27
N ARG A 212 -17.27 0.19 -22.23
CA ARG A 212 -18.02 -1.07 -22.39
C ARG A 212 -19.54 -0.91 -22.17
N GLY A 213 -19.98 0.23 -21.69
CA GLY A 213 -21.41 0.57 -21.44
C GLY A 213 -21.93 1.56 -22.44
#